data_ee6f99865bbe11d9af2f7d51079510fe
#
_entry.id   ee6f99865bbe11d9af2f7d51079510fe
#
_cell.length_a   1.000
_cell.length_b   1.000
_cell.length_c   1.000
_cell.angle_alpha   90.00
_cell.angle_beta   90.00
_cell.angle_gamma   90.00
#
_symmetry.space_group_name_H-M   'P 1'
#
loop_
_entity.id
_entity.type
_entity.pdbx_description
1 polymer ?
#
loop_
_entity_poly.entity_id
_entity_poly.type
_entity_poly.pdbx_seq_one_letter_code
_entity_poly.pdbx_strand_id
1 'polypeptide(L)'
;MTQDIMSGGSRIVLMPYNDRWKMLRKIMHNVLMARQQDVFKPFQDLESKNLCWDYLQQPDRWWSANGRYANSVIMSVIFGRRSMLDDPEIVELFETIDLFLANQQPGVNIVHGFPILAKLPKRLQWWRPRGEAVFRKTSQ
;
A
#
# COMPACT_ATOMS: atom_id res chain seq x y z
N MET A 1 -1.67 16.36 6.53
CA MET A 1 -2.61 15.40 7.16
C MET A 1 -2.26 13.97 6.83
N THR A 2 -2.18 13.59 5.57
CA THR A 2 -1.91 12.20 5.15
C THR A 2 -0.57 11.69 5.69
N GLN A 3 0.49 12.48 5.58
CA GLN A 3 1.82 12.12 6.04
C GLN A 3 1.89 11.97 7.57
N ASP A 4 1.39 12.97 8.33
CA ASP A 4 1.63 13.04 9.78
C ASP A 4 0.59 12.26 10.58
N ILE A 5 -0.69 12.30 10.15
CA ILE A 5 -1.79 11.70 10.91
C ILE A 5 -2.12 10.32 10.37
N MET A 6 -2.43 10.20 9.06
CA MET A 6 -2.90 8.95 8.47
C MET A 6 -1.79 7.90 8.27
N SER A 7 -0.52 8.31 8.17
CA SER A 7 0.62 7.38 8.02
C SER A 7 1.50 7.28 9.28
N GLY A 8 1.25 8.10 10.30
CA GLY A 8 2.11 8.18 11.47
C GLY A 8 3.58 8.49 11.14
N GLY A 9 3.86 9.08 9.96
CA GLY A 9 5.21 9.38 9.49
C GLY A 9 6.05 8.14 9.12
N SER A 10 5.46 6.94 9.08
CA SER A 10 6.21 5.67 8.90
C SER A 10 6.12 5.08 7.50
N ARG A 11 5.20 5.53 6.65
CA ARG A 11 5.06 5.00 5.28
C ARG A 11 6.06 5.67 4.34
N ILE A 12 6.99 4.88 3.79
CA ILE A 12 8.09 5.37 2.95
C ILE A 12 7.63 6.21 1.75
N VAL A 13 6.48 5.89 1.16
CA VAL A 13 5.88 6.63 0.03
C VAL A 13 5.53 8.07 0.40
N LEU A 14 5.19 8.32 1.66
CA LEU A 14 4.76 9.63 2.18
C LEU A 14 5.81 10.32 3.03
N MET A 15 6.94 9.66 3.26
CA MET A 15 8.03 10.24 4.07
C MET A 15 8.69 11.43 3.36
N PRO A 16 9.07 12.49 4.09
CA PRO A 16 9.94 13.54 3.57
C PRO A 16 11.33 12.97 3.23
N TYR A 17 12.03 13.63 2.32
CA TYR A 17 13.40 13.27 1.97
C TYR A 17 14.36 13.58 3.14
N ASN A 18 14.53 12.62 4.04
CA ASN A 18 15.41 12.69 5.22
C ASN A 18 16.30 11.44 5.32
N ASP A 19 17.16 11.37 6.31
CA ASP A 19 18.11 10.27 6.45
C ASP A 19 17.43 8.91 6.73
N ARG A 20 16.29 8.93 7.45
CA ARG A 20 15.45 7.73 7.65
C ARG A 20 14.90 7.22 6.33
N TRP A 21 14.37 8.10 5.47
CA TRP A 21 13.89 7.74 4.14
C TRP A 21 15.02 7.17 3.27
N LYS A 22 16.20 7.82 3.27
CA LYS A 22 17.38 7.35 2.51
C LYS A 22 17.79 5.94 2.94
N MET A 23 17.82 5.69 4.26
CA MET A 23 18.15 4.37 4.82
C MET A 23 17.15 3.30 4.36
N LEU A 24 15.85 3.54 4.53
CA LEU A 24 14.80 2.60 4.12
C LEU A 24 14.82 2.34 2.62
N ARG A 25 14.97 3.40 1.80
CA ARG A 25 15.08 3.26 0.36
C ARG A 25 16.32 2.45 -0.05
N LYS A 26 17.44 2.62 0.62
CA LYS A 26 18.65 1.83 0.37
C LYS A 26 18.41 0.34 0.65
N ILE A 27 17.74 0.01 1.74
CA ILE A 27 17.37 -1.38 2.07
C ILE A 27 16.47 -1.96 1.00
N MET A 28 15.38 -1.26 0.64
CA MET A 28 14.45 -1.69 -0.40
C MET A 28 15.16 -1.85 -1.76
N HIS A 29 16.03 -0.91 -2.09
CA HIS A 29 16.80 -0.99 -3.34
C HIS A 29 17.68 -2.24 -3.39
N ASN A 30 18.37 -2.56 -2.30
CA ASN A 30 19.21 -3.76 -2.23
C ASN A 30 18.42 -5.06 -2.39
N VAL A 31 17.19 -5.11 -1.88
CA VAL A 31 16.31 -6.28 -2.01
C VAL A 31 15.70 -6.38 -3.40
N LEU A 32 15.31 -5.24 -3.99
CA LEU A 32 14.55 -5.17 -5.24
C LEU A 32 15.42 -4.79 -6.46
N MET A 33 16.75 -4.91 -6.36
CA MET A 33 17.66 -4.53 -7.45
C MET A 33 17.42 -5.35 -8.71
N ALA A 34 17.62 -4.70 -9.86
CA ALA A 34 17.57 -5.32 -11.18
C ALA A 34 18.50 -6.55 -11.34
N ARG A 35 19.61 -6.60 -10.57
CA ARG A 35 20.52 -7.76 -10.53
C ARG A 35 19.87 -9.04 -9.99
N GLN A 36 18.74 -8.91 -9.28
CA GLN A 36 17.98 -10.04 -8.74
C GLN A 36 16.80 -10.45 -9.66
N GLN A 37 16.69 -9.89 -10.86
CA GLN A 37 15.60 -10.22 -11.79
C GLN A 37 15.48 -11.73 -12.06
N ASP A 38 16.60 -12.42 -12.16
CA ASP A 38 16.60 -13.87 -12.38
C ASP A 38 16.04 -14.65 -11.18
N VAL A 39 16.16 -14.09 -9.97
CA VAL A 39 15.54 -14.67 -8.78
C VAL A 39 14.03 -14.46 -8.77
N PHE A 40 13.55 -13.33 -9.31
CA PHE A 40 12.11 -13.00 -9.33
C PHE A 40 11.36 -13.69 -10.49
N LYS A 41 12.03 -13.96 -11.59
CA LYS A 41 11.45 -14.59 -12.79
C LYS A 41 10.63 -15.85 -12.50
N PRO A 42 11.10 -16.85 -11.74
CA PRO A 42 10.32 -18.04 -11.45
C PRO A 42 9.01 -17.76 -10.72
N PHE A 43 9.01 -16.80 -9.78
CA PHE A 43 7.82 -16.40 -9.06
C PHE A 43 6.83 -15.66 -9.96
N GLN A 44 7.33 -14.76 -10.81
CA GLN A 44 6.52 -14.04 -11.77
C GLN A 44 5.91 -14.98 -12.82
N ASP A 45 6.67 -15.94 -13.34
CA ASP A 45 6.19 -16.93 -14.31
C ASP A 45 5.09 -17.81 -13.69
N LEU A 46 5.31 -18.29 -12.48
CA LEU A 46 4.32 -19.10 -11.75
C LEU A 46 3.03 -18.31 -11.50
N GLU A 47 3.16 -17.10 -11.01
CA GLU A 47 2.00 -16.27 -10.67
C GLU A 47 1.26 -15.75 -11.92
N SER A 48 1.96 -15.51 -13.03
CA SER A 48 1.31 -15.13 -14.30
C SER A 48 0.48 -16.27 -14.88
N LYS A 49 0.95 -17.50 -14.79
CA LYS A 49 0.17 -18.68 -15.19
C LYS A 49 -1.07 -18.84 -14.32
N ASN A 50 -0.93 -18.60 -13.01
CA ASN A 50 -2.06 -18.62 -12.10
C ASN A 50 -3.06 -17.49 -12.37
N LEU A 51 -2.58 -16.29 -12.74
CA LEU A 51 -3.44 -15.19 -13.15
C LEU A 51 -4.25 -15.55 -14.42
N CYS A 52 -3.63 -16.16 -15.42
CA CYS A 52 -4.34 -16.65 -16.60
C CYS A 52 -5.42 -17.68 -16.24
N TRP A 53 -5.12 -18.56 -15.28
CA TRP A 53 -6.07 -19.53 -14.78
C TRP A 53 -7.25 -18.86 -14.07
N ASP A 54 -6.98 -17.87 -13.20
CA ASP A 54 -8.03 -17.10 -12.52
C ASP A 54 -8.97 -16.41 -13.52
N TYR A 55 -8.43 -15.85 -14.61
CA TYR A 55 -9.23 -15.23 -15.67
C TYR A 55 -10.12 -16.23 -16.42
N LEU A 56 -9.64 -17.45 -16.63
CA LEU A 56 -10.41 -18.51 -17.29
C LEU A 56 -11.56 -19.00 -16.39
N GLN A 57 -11.30 -19.12 -15.08
CA GLN A 57 -12.26 -19.67 -14.13
C GLN A 57 -13.28 -18.63 -13.67
N GLN A 58 -12.84 -17.38 -13.45
CA GLN A 58 -13.63 -16.31 -12.84
C GLN A 58 -13.33 -14.95 -13.54
N PRO A 59 -13.74 -14.77 -14.80
CA PRO A 59 -13.45 -13.56 -15.58
C PRO A 59 -13.98 -12.28 -14.94
N ASP A 60 -15.11 -12.35 -14.25
CA ASP A 60 -15.73 -11.20 -13.58
C ASP A 60 -14.89 -10.68 -12.40
N ARG A 61 -13.99 -11.49 -11.86
CA ARG A 61 -13.10 -11.11 -10.75
C ARG A 61 -11.72 -10.63 -11.19
N TRP A 62 -11.58 -10.21 -12.43
CA TRP A 62 -10.31 -9.79 -13.01
C TRP A 62 -9.55 -8.76 -12.17
N TRP A 63 -10.26 -7.81 -11.54
CA TRP A 63 -9.65 -6.79 -10.68
C TRP A 63 -8.97 -7.40 -9.45
N SER A 64 -9.69 -8.26 -8.73
CA SER A 64 -9.14 -8.97 -7.56
C SER A 64 -8.00 -9.90 -7.94
N ALA A 65 -8.10 -10.58 -9.09
CA ALA A 65 -7.05 -11.45 -9.62
C ALA A 65 -5.75 -10.69 -9.91
N ASN A 66 -5.82 -9.48 -10.50
CA ASN A 66 -4.64 -8.62 -10.68
C ASN A 66 -4.02 -8.20 -9.35
N GLY A 67 -4.85 -7.82 -8.39
CA GLY A 67 -4.40 -7.47 -7.04
C GLY A 67 -3.69 -8.65 -6.37
N ARG A 68 -4.32 -9.84 -6.41
CA ARG A 68 -3.71 -11.10 -5.92
C ARG A 68 -2.36 -11.36 -6.58
N TYR A 69 -2.27 -11.26 -7.90
CA TYR A 69 -1.02 -11.45 -8.64
C TYR A 69 0.10 -10.54 -8.13
N ALA A 70 -0.16 -9.23 -8.08
CA ALA A 70 0.83 -8.25 -7.64
C ALA A 70 1.31 -8.52 -6.22
N ASN A 71 0.36 -8.80 -5.30
CA ASN A 71 0.68 -9.10 -3.92
C ASN A 71 1.43 -10.44 -3.77
N SER A 72 0.98 -11.50 -4.48
CA SER A 72 1.58 -12.82 -4.39
C SER A 72 3.04 -12.85 -4.88
N VAL A 73 3.37 -12.11 -5.94
CA VAL A 73 4.76 -11.98 -6.40
C VAL A 73 5.63 -11.38 -5.29
N ILE A 74 5.21 -10.28 -4.68
CA ILE A 74 5.98 -9.62 -3.61
C ILE A 74 6.07 -10.49 -2.37
N MET A 75 4.97 -11.08 -1.94
CA MET A 75 4.93 -11.96 -0.76
C MET A 75 5.79 -13.21 -0.96
N SER A 76 5.80 -13.79 -2.16
CA SER A 76 6.64 -14.94 -2.49
C SER A 76 8.13 -14.59 -2.44
N VAL A 77 8.50 -13.42 -2.94
CA VAL A 77 9.90 -12.96 -2.98
C VAL A 77 10.42 -12.61 -1.58
N ILE A 78 9.61 -11.92 -0.76
CA ILE A 78 10.06 -11.40 0.54
C ILE A 78 9.86 -12.42 1.66
N PHE A 79 8.72 -13.13 1.65
CA PHE A 79 8.29 -13.98 2.75
C PHE A 79 8.21 -15.48 2.38
N GLY A 80 8.42 -15.83 1.10
CA GLY A 80 8.28 -17.22 0.63
C GLY A 80 6.83 -17.74 0.65
N ARG A 81 5.84 -16.85 0.76
CA ARG A 81 4.41 -17.19 0.87
C ARG A 81 3.63 -16.70 -0.34
N ARG A 82 2.80 -17.57 -0.90
CA ARG A 82 1.88 -17.23 -1.99
C ARG A 82 0.55 -16.76 -1.43
N SER A 83 -0.10 -15.85 -2.16
CA SER A 83 -1.43 -15.33 -1.84
C SER A 83 -2.50 -16.01 -2.69
N MET A 84 -3.59 -16.42 -2.06
CA MET A 84 -4.77 -17.00 -2.72
C MET A 84 -5.82 -15.91 -2.98
N LEU A 85 -6.69 -16.12 -3.98
CA LEU A 85 -7.70 -15.12 -4.37
C LEU A 85 -8.72 -14.82 -3.26
N ASP A 86 -9.06 -15.86 -2.47
CA ASP A 86 -10.05 -15.77 -1.40
C ASP A 86 -9.40 -15.75 0.01
N ASP A 87 -8.11 -15.44 0.08
CA ASP A 87 -7.41 -15.31 1.35
C ASP A 87 -7.95 -14.06 2.11
N PRO A 88 -8.52 -14.23 3.30
CA PRO A 88 -9.10 -13.12 4.05
C PRO A 88 -8.09 -12.01 4.36
N GLU A 89 -6.80 -12.34 4.58
CA GLU A 89 -5.75 -11.35 4.77
C GLU A 89 -5.58 -10.46 3.54
N ILE A 90 -5.76 -11.01 2.33
CA ILE A 90 -5.66 -10.27 1.08
C ILE A 90 -6.86 -9.35 0.87
N VAL A 91 -8.06 -9.85 1.17
CA VAL A 91 -9.28 -9.03 1.10
C VAL A 91 -9.18 -7.85 2.06
N GLU A 92 -8.78 -8.08 3.31
CA GLU A 92 -8.60 -7.02 4.30
C GLU A 92 -7.50 -6.01 3.89
N LEU A 93 -6.39 -6.51 3.31
CA LEU A 93 -5.33 -5.66 2.78
C LEU A 93 -5.86 -4.70 1.70
N PHE A 94 -6.64 -5.21 0.73
CA PHE A 94 -7.20 -4.38 -0.34
C PHE A 94 -8.24 -3.39 0.18
N GLU A 95 -9.13 -3.79 1.07
CA GLU A 95 -10.07 -2.87 1.71
C GLU A 95 -9.33 -1.73 2.45
N THR A 96 -8.22 -2.07 3.10
CA THR A 96 -7.38 -1.11 3.81
C THR A 96 -6.68 -0.16 2.84
N ILE A 97 -6.17 -0.67 1.72
CA ILE A 97 -5.57 0.14 0.65
C ILE A 97 -6.61 1.07 0.03
N ASP A 98 -7.79 0.57 -0.30
CA ASP A 98 -8.87 1.37 -0.90
C ASP A 98 -9.32 2.49 0.05
N LEU A 99 -9.50 2.18 1.33
CA LEU A 99 -9.79 3.18 2.35
C LEU A 99 -8.71 4.27 2.41
N PHE A 100 -7.45 3.88 2.36
CA PHE A 100 -6.33 4.81 2.39
C PHE A 100 -6.29 5.68 1.13
N LEU A 101 -6.43 5.09 -0.05
CA LEU A 101 -6.44 5.79 -1.34
C LEU A 101 -7.63 6.75 -1.46
N ALA A 102 -8.83 6.33 -1.05
CA ALA A 102 -10.02 7.18 -1.05
C ALA A 102 -9.82 8.45 -0.21
N ASN A 103 -9.09 8.36 0.90
CA ASN A 103 -8.77 9.51 1.73
C ASN A 103 -7.64 10.39 1.19
N GLN A 104 -6.91 9.95 0.16
CA GLN A 104 -5.86 10.73 -0.49
C GLN A 104 -6.33 11.50 -1.73
N GLN A 105 -7.53 11.25 -2.22
CA GLN A 105 -8.05 11.91 -3.40
C GLN A 105 -8.05 13.44 -3.23
N PRO A 106 -7.71 14.19 -4.29
CA PRO A 106 -7.79 15.65 -4.28
C PRO A 106 -9.20 16.12 -3.90
N GLY A 107 -9.29 17.09 -3.01
CA GLY A 107 -10.58 17.63 -2.55
C GLY A 107 -11.23 16.92 -1.35
N VAL A 108 -10.89 15.68 -1.06
CA VAL A 108 -11.44 14.96 0.12
C VAL A 108 -10.98 15.58 1.44
N ASN A 109 -9.77 16.09 1.48
CA ASN A 109 -9.21 16.73 2.65
C ASN A 109 -8.82 18.18 2.33
N ILE A 110 -9.60 19.12 2.82
CA ILE A 110 -9.41 20.58 2.61
C ILE A 110 -8.00 21.05 3.02
N VAL A 111 -7.39 20.40 4.01
CA VAL A 111 -6.03 20.71 4.49
C VAL A 111 -4.94 20.45 3.45
N HIS A 112 -5.20 19.62 2.45
CA HIS A 112 -4.27 19.42 1.34
C HIS A 112 -4.25 20.62 0.40
N GLY A 113 -5.41 21.28 0.20
CA GLY A 113 -5.52 22.50 -0.59
C GLY A 113 -5.06 23.76 0.16
N PHE A 114 -5.22 23.77 1.49
CA PHE A 114 -4.90 24.90 2.34
C PHE A 114 -3.95 24.52 3.49
N PRO A 115 -2.64 24.41 3.23
CA PRO A 115 -1.65 23.99 4.23
C PRO A 115 -1.60 24.87 5.48
N ILE A 116 -2.05 26.12 5.40
CA ILE A 116 -2.11 27.05 6.52
C ILE A 116 -3.00 26.53 7.65
N LEU A 117 -4.04 25.75 7.31
CA LEU A 117 -4.92 25.12 8.29
C LEU A 117 -4.17 24.15 9.21
N ALA A 118 -3.10 23.53 8.74
CA ALA A 118 -2.27 22.63 9.55
C ALA A 118 -1.59 23.33 10.73
N LYS A 119 -1.46 24.66 10.69
CA LYS A 119 -0.88 25.48 11.79
C LYS A 119 -1.88 25.77 12.90
N LEU A 120 -3.17 25.46 12.72
CA LEU A 120 -4.19 25.66 13.76
C LEU A 120 -3.88 24.82 15.01
N PRO A 121 -4.24 25.32 16.20
CA PRO A 121 -4.17 24.54 17.43
C PRO A 121 -4.93 23.21 17.28
N LYS A 122 -4.45 22.16 17.90
CA LYS A 122 -5.01 20.78 17.77
C LYS A 122 -6.53 20.73 18.02
N ARG A 123 -7.04 21.57 18.94
CA ARG A 123 -8.47 21.63 19.26
C ARG A 123 -9.35 22.13 18.11
N LEU A 124 -8.80 22.91 17.18
CA LEU A 124 -9.51 23.45 16.03
C LEU A 124 -9.32 22.60 14.76
N GLN A 125 -8.57 21.52 14.84
CA GLN A 125 -8.29 20.61 13.73
C GLN A 125 -9.41 19.55 13.61
N TRP A 126 -10.61 19.93 13.15
CA TRP A 126 -11.79 19.05 13.04
C TRP A 126 -11.59 17.81 12.13
N TRP A 127 -10.62 17.86 11.22
CA TRP A 127 -10.25 16.75 10.33
C TRP A 127 -9.39 15.68 11.02
N ARG A 128 -8.77 16.00 12.15
CA ARG A 128 -7.82 15.14 12.85
C ARG A 128 -8.42 13.80 13.31
N PRO A 129 -9.62 13.74 13.92
CA PRO A 129 -10.23 12.48 14.32
C PRO A 129 -10.43 11.51 13.17
N ARG A 130 -10.81 12.03 11.98
CA ARG A 130 -10.94 11.20 10.77
C ARG A 130 -9.59 10.60 10.33
N GLY A 131 -8.53 11.39 10.34
CA GLY A 131 -7.18 10.93 10.01
C GLY A 131 -6.66 9.87 10.99
N GLU A 132 -6.91 10.06 12.28
CA GLU A 132 -6.52 9.11 13.33
C GLU A 132 -7.34 7.80 13.26
N ALA A 133 -8.59 7.86 12.84
CA ALA A 133 -9.41 6.67 12.62
C ALA A 133 -8.86 5.83 11.44
N VAL A 134 -8.48 6.49 10.33
CA VAL A 134 -7.83 5.82 9.20
C VAL A 134 -6.50 5.21 9.63
N PHE A 135 -5.68 5.94 10.39
CA PHE A 135 -4.41 5.41 10.89
C PHE A 135 -4.60 4.16 11.73
N ARG A 136 -5.53 4.16 12.68
CA ARG A 136 -5.80 2.98 13.53
C ARG A 136 -6.21 1.77 12.71
N LYS A 137 -7.10 1.94 11.71
CA LYS A 137 -7.54 0.83 10.85
C LYS A 137 -6.42 0.30 9.94
N THR A 138 -5.49 1.16 9.51
CA THR A 138 -4.42 0.79 8.56
C THR A 138 -3.10 0.38 9.23
N SER A 139 -3.01 0.38 10.57
CA SER A 139 -1.81 0.02 11.34
C SER A 139 -2.02 -1.21 12.24
N GLN A 140 -3.16 -1.85 12.13
CA GLN A 140 -3.41 -3.19 12.69
C GLN A 140 -2.91 -4.25 11.73
#